data_62bd462f216449fd3e8b101794bb0f24
#
_entry.id   62bd462f216449fd3e8b101794bb0f24
#
_cell.length_a   1.000
_cell.length_b   1.000
_cell.length_c   1.000
_cell.angle_alpha   90.00
_cell.angle_beta   90.00
_cell.angle_gamma   90.00
#
_symmetry.space_group_name_H-M   'P 1'
#
loop_
_entity.id
_entity.type
_entity.pdbx_description
1 polymer ?
#
loop_
_entity_poly.entity_id
_entity_poly.type
_entity_poly.pdbx_seq_one_letter_code
_entity_poly.pdbx_strand_id
1 'polypeptide(L)'
;MLESDLVYEEAVIRKLVDHPYPSLTLVDKFESWMDGTCVTLDEDDNITAFLSKREFDFSKTDEYYKTVNLYKFSKEFSQKHYVPFLEAYCKALGTNEYYEQVLKVITFLDDPQIKAVKLNGEKWYEIDDVQDLDIAETLFATKEERLKRMQSRYGGYWRYPKLLDFCYLVNPYFPCRKLIDEMKSNFETLLTEYPSGMSVNSLIAAKDFGLHKDQMVVGNGASELIKSLMEQLPGKIGVVKPTFEEYPNRKNAEDVIAFLPSNEDYSYSAEDLMNYYADKDIKTLLLINPDNPSGNYIPKKDVLLLAAWAEEREICLIVDESFVDFADEADSSLLEQAVLTQYPHLFVMKSISKSYGVPGIRLGILAGDNKEMIAKLKKDVSIWNINSFGEFYLQIYEKYAKDYKAAMDKFRQERRAFVNALAEVRGLRVIPSQANYLLCELTNGESATKLAEDLLDEDNILIKDLSTKKGFEGRNYIRIAIRDEKDNEKLVAALKKKLN
;
A
#
# COMPACT_ATOMS: atom_id res chain seq x y z
N MET A 1 37.15 5.82 -7.60
CA MET A 1 36.72 4.55 -8.26
C MET A 1 35.20 4.59 -8.34
N LEU A 2 34.63 4.22 -9.47
CA LEU A 2 33.19 4.28 -9.71
C LEU A 2 32.80 2.96 -10.38
N GLU A 3 31.71 2.34 -9.95
CA GLU A 3 31.11 1.21 -10.67
C GLU A 3 30.21 1.71 -11.81
N SER A 4 29.98 0.89 -12.81
CA SER A 4 29.35 1.28 -14.09
C SER A 4 27.84 1.07 -14.12
N ASP A 5 27.27 0.39 -13.12
CA ASP A 5 25.87 0.02 -12.94
C ASP A 5 25.10 0.96 -12.00
N LEU A 6 25.66 2.13 -11.75
CA LEU A 6 25.09 3.14 -10.89
C LEU A 6 24.45 4.29 -11.67
N VAL A 7 23.27 4.71 -11.21
CA VAL A 7 22.64 5.96 -11.60
C VAL A 7 22.51 6.84 -10.37
N TYR A 8 22.95 8.10 -10.48
CA TYR A 8 22.92 9.05 -9.36
C TYR A 8 22.82 10.50 -9.85
N GLU A 9 22.32 11.39 -8.99
CA GLU A 9 22.28 12.82 -9.27
C GLU A 9 23.65 13.48 -9.02
N GLU A 10 23.86 14.64 -9.62
CA GLU A 10 25.13 15.36 -9.55
C GLU A 10 25.58 15.66 -8.10
N ALA A 11 24.63 15.86 -7.19
CA ALA A 11 24.91 16.11 -5.77
C ALA A 11 25.71 14.97 -5.12
N VAL A 12 25.48 13.72 -5.52
CA VAL A 12 26.20 12.54 -5.01
C VAL A 12 27.68 12.62 -5.35
N ILE A 13 28.02 12.86 -6.63
CA ILE A 13 29.44 12.94 -7.04
C ILE A 13 30.13 14.18 -6.49
N ARG A 14 29.43 15.31 -6.37
CA ARG A 14 29.96 16.51 -5.72
C ARG A 14 30.30 16.23 -4.25
N LYS A 15 29.42 15.55 -3.52
CA LYS A 15 29.65 15.16 -2.13
C LYS A 15 30.89 14.30 -1.96
N LEU A 16 31.17 13.39 -2.91
CA LEU A 16 32.39 12.58 -2.94
C LEU A 16 33.64 13.45 -3.19
N VAL A 17 33.60 14.28 -4.23
CA VAL A 17 34.79 14.98 -4.72
C VAL A 17 35.17 16.12 -3.79
N ASP A 18 34.21 16.95 -3.36
CA ASP A 18 34.43 18.16 -2.58
C ASP A 18 34.67 17.90 -1.08
N HIS A 19 34.44 16.67 -0.63
CA HIS A 19 34.60 16.32 0.78
C HIS A 19 36.09 16.43 1.21
N PRO A 20 36.38 17.00 2.39
CA PRO A 20 37.76 17.24 2.85
C PRO A 20 38.56 15.97 3.14
N TYR A 21 37.91 14.84 3.43
CA TYR A 21 38.63 13.59 3.70
C TYR A 21 39.39 13.10 2.45
N PRO A 22 40.67 12.69 2.64
CA PRO A 22 41.51 12.29 1.51
C PRO A 22 41.08 10.92 0.92
N SER A 23 40.56 10.04 1.74
CA SER A 23 40.05 8.73 1.31
C SER A 23 38.74 8.42 1.98
N LEU A 24 37.69 8.20 1.19
CA LEU A 24 36.33 7.95 1.67
C LEU A 24 35.50 7.13 0.68
N THR A 25 34.41 6.56 1.17
CA THR A 25 33.32 6.02 0.36
C THR A 25 31.99 6.68 0.75
N LEU A 26 31.10 6.82 -0.21
CA LEU A 26 29.72 7.18 0.08
C LEU A 26 28.96 5.95 0.55
N VAL A 27 28.11 6.13 1.55
CA VAL A 27 27.26 5.08 2.10
C VAL A 27 25.82 5.58 2.28
N ASP A 28 24.87 4.68 2.15
CA ASP A 28 23.47 4.94 2.54
C ASP A 28 23.02 3.92 3.57
N LYS A 29 22.01 4.26 4.37
CA LYS A 29 21.43 3.33 5.34
C LYS A 29 20.88 2.12 4.61
N PHE A 30 21.22 0.91 5.08
CA PHE A 30 20.78 -0.32 4.42
C PHE A 30 19.25 -0.39 4.37
N GLU A 31 18.71 -0.71 3.20
CA GLU A 31 17.31 -1.01 2.95
C GLU A 31 17.20 -2.37 2.25
N SER A 32 16.04 -3.03 2.38
CA SER A 32 15.83 -4.41 1.92
C SER A 32 15.94 -4.64 0.40
N TRP A 33 15.94 -3.57 -0.39
CA TRP A 33 16.13 -3.63 -1.84
C TRP A 33 17.61 -3.61 -2.26
N MET A 34 18.50 -3.22 -1.35
CA MET A 34 19.93 -3.08 -1.59
C MET A 34 20.62 -4.44 -1.57
N ASP A 35 21.46 -4.71 -2.55
CA ASP A 35 22.37 -5.87 -2.59
C ASP A 35 23.83 -5.40 -2.55
N GLY A 36 24.76 -6.32 -2.45
CA GLY A 36 26.21 -6.07 -2.48
C GLY A 36 26.83 -5.74 -1.11
N THR A 37 27.92 -4.97 -1.13
CA THR A 37 28.78 -4.78 0.04
C THR A 37 28.18 -3.81 1.06
N CYS A 38 28.01 -4.31 2.30
CA CYS A 38 27.62 -3.50 3.44
C CYS A 38 28.80 -3.27 4.40
N VAL A 39 28.72 -2.18 5.16
CA VAL A 39 29.73 -1.80 6.13
C VAL A 39 29.10 -1.49 7.49
N THR A 40 29.88 -1.63 8.55
CA THR A 40 29.60 -1.09 9.87
C THR A 40 30.47 0.12 10.14
N LEU A 41 29.95 1.05 10.93
CA LEU A 41 30.61 2.32 11.24
C LEU A 41 30.79 2.48 12.75
N ASP A 42 31.83 3.19 13.17
CA ASP A 42 31.96 3.70 14.53
C ASP A 42 31.27 5.10 14.68
N GLU A 43 31.41 5.68 15.89
CA GLU A 43 30.80 6.97 16.22
C GLU A 43 31.41 8.15 15.42
N ASP A 44 32.63 7.98 14.89
CA ASP A 44 33.35 8.96 14.08
C ASP A 44 33.20 8.71 12.56
N ASP A 45 32.28 7.86 12.14
CA ASP A 45 32.05 7.45 10.75
C ASP A 45 33.25 6.75 10.08
N ASN A 46 34.15 6.12 10.87
CA ASN A 46 35.13 5.22 10.32
C ASN A 46 34.48 3.88 9.96
N ILE A 47 34.89 3.30 8.84
CA ILE A 47 34.47 1.95 8.50
C ILE A 47 35.20 0.95 9.38
N THR A 48 34.45 0.24 10.21
CA THR A 48 34.97 -0.78 11.13
C THR A 48 35.02 -2.17 10.51
N ALA A 49 34.14 -2.44 9.55
CA ALA A 49 34.14 -3.70 8.80
C ALA A 49 33.46 -3.57 7.44
N PHE A 50 34.00 -4.29 6.45
CA PHE A 50 33.30 -4.65 5.22
C PHE A 50 32.71 -6.05 5.39
N LEU A 51 31.39 -6.20 5.32
CA LEU A 51 30.68 -7.44 5.57
C LEU A 51 30.68 -8.34 4.33
N SER A 52 31.18 -9.54 4.47
CA SER A 52 30.99 -10.58 3.43
C SER A 52 29.57 -11.18 3.52
N LYS A 53 29.14 -11.89 2.46
CA LYS A 53 27.84 -12.63 2.46
C LYS A 53 27.69 -13.59 3.65
N ARG A 54 28.79 -14.11 4.19
CA ARG A 54 28.78 -15.02 5.36
C ARG A 54 28.62 -14.29 6.69
N GLU A 55 29.03 -13.04 6.76
CA GLU A 55 28.99 -12.20 7.96
C GLU A 55 27.71 -11.37 8.02
N PHE A 56 27.01 -11.24 6.91
CA PHE A 56 25.76 -10.48 6.85
C PHE A 56 24.65 -11.19 7.64
N ASP A 57 24.12 -10.51 8.64
CA ASP A 57 23.07 -11.02 9.52
C ASP A 57 21.79 -10.18 9.32
N PHE A 58 20.76 -10.77 8.72
CA PHE A 58 19.50 -10.10 8.47
C PHE A 58 18.77 -9.61 9.74
N SER A 59 19.16 -10.08 10.92
CA SER A 59 18.62 -9.59 12.19
C SER A 59 19.23 -8.25 12.64
N LYS A 60 20.36 -7.83 12.03
CA LYS A 60 21.15 -6.64 12.37
C LYS A 60 21.17 -5.57 11.29
N THR A 61 20.25 -5.63 10.35
CA THR A 61 20.21 -4.68 9.22
C THR A 61 20.14 -3.22 9.66
N ASP A 62 19.62 -2.97 10.86
CA ASP A 62 19.59 -1.62 11.46
C ASP A 62 20.97 -1.04 11.79
N GLU A 63 22.03 -1.87 11.85
CA GLU A 63 23.41 -1.45 12.12
C GLU A 63 24.18 -1.18 10.82
N TYR A 64 23.66 -1.62 9.65
CA TYR A 64 24.40 -1.66 8.41
C TYR A 64 24.17 -0.43 7.52
N TYR A 65 25.21 -0.12 6.76
CA TYR A 65 25.19 0.85 5.66
C TYR A 65 25.63 0.14 4.37
N LYS A 66 24.92 0.36 3.28
CA LYS A 66 25.32 -0.09 1.94
C LYS A 66 26.34 0.89 1.37
N THR A 67 27.43 0.40 0.82
CA THR A 67 28.32 1.22 0.02
C THR A 67 27.59 1.64 -1.28
N VAL A 68 27.71 2.92 -1.65
CA VAL A 68 27.18 3.41 -2.94
C VAL A 68 28.10 3.03 -4.10
N ASN A 69 29.15 2.25 -3.80
CA ASN A 69 30.21 1.81 -4.76
C ASN A 69 30.93 2.98 -5.44
N LEU A 70 30.96 4.12 -4.75
CA LEU A 70 31.67 5.34 -5.14
C LEU A 70 32.76 5.63 -4.11
N TYR A 71 34.02 5.55 -4.53
CA TYR A 71 35.18 5.68 -3.65
C TYR A 71 36.11 6.81 -4.13
N LYS A 72 36.60 7.59 -3.17
CA LYS A 72 37.67 8.54 -3.33
C LYS A 72 38.88 8.03 -2.58
N PHE A 73 40.03 7.85 -3.26
CA PHE A 73 41.27 7.45 -2.64
C PHE A 73 42.34 8.53 -2.87
N SER A 74 43.04 8.89 -1.81
CA SER A 74 44.21 9.73 -1.92
C SER A 74 45.33 9.01 -2.68
N LYS A 75 46.24 9.76 -3.28
CA LYS A 75 47.42 9.19 -3.93
C LYS A 75 48.24 8.33 -2.96
N GLU A 76 48.39 8.84 -1.72
CA GLU A 76 49.14 8.14 -0.67
C GLU A 76 48.49 6.81 -0.30
N PHE A 77 47.16 6.82 -0.03
CA PHE A 77 46.41 5.60 0.28
C PHE A 77 46.50 4.59 -0.89
N SER A 78 46.33 5.07 -2.13
CA SER A 78 46.41 4.21 -3.30
C SER A 78 47.77 3.54 -3.45
N GLN A 79 48.88 4.30 -3.30
CA GLN A 79 50.25 3.80 -3.49
C GLN A 79 50.74 2.92 -2.33
N LYS A 80 50.38 3.25 -1.08
CA LYS A 80 50.87 2.55 0.09
C LYS A 80 50.02 1.33 0.47
N HIS A 81 48.72 1.40 0.24
CA HIS A 81 47.79 0.36 0.72
C HIS A 81 47.04 -0.30 -0.44
N TYR A 82 46.18 0.43 -1.16
CA TYR A 82 45.22 -0.21 -2.04
C TYR A 82 45.89 -1.00 -3.19
N VAL A 83 46.78 -0.40 -3.97
CA VAL A 83 47.40 -1.06 -5.12
C VAL A 83 48.27 -2.24 -4.71
N PRO A 84 49.19 -2.13 -3.71
CA PRO A 84 49.99 -3.29 -3.29
C PRO A 84 49.16 -4.45 -2.76
N PHE A 85 48.11 -4.17 -1.97
CA PHE A 85 47.23 -5.21 -1.44
C PHE A 85 46.38 -5.85 -2.56
N LEU A 86 45.88 -5.05 -3.51
CA LEU A 86 45.14 -5.56 -4.66
C LEU A 86 46.00 -6.47 -5.53
N GLU A 87 47.25 -6.08 -5.82
CA GLU A 87 48.16 -6.92 -6.61
C GLU A 87 48.51 -8.22 -5.89
N ALA A 88 48.76 -8.15 -4.56
CA ALA A 88 49.04 -9.32 -3.75
C ALA A 88 47.82 -10.26 -3.71
N TYR A 89 46.65 -9.70 -3.50
CA TYR A 89 45.39 -10.45 -3.45
C TYR A 89 45.11 -11.18 -4.79
N CYS A 90 45.21 -10.46 -5.90
CA CYS A 90 45.01 -11.03 -7.23
C CYS A 90 46.04 -12.17 -7.55
N LYS A 91 47.30 -11.99 -7.14
CA LYS A 91 48.32 -13.04 -7.32
C LYS A 91 48.10 -14.28 -6.45
N ALA A 92 47.55 -14.07 -5.23
CA ALA A 92 47.36 -15.16 -4.28
C ALA A 92 46.04 -15.92 -4.45
N LEU A 93 44.95 -15.20 -4.74
CA LEU A 93 43.58 -15.71 -4.70
C LEU A 93 42.84 -15.61 -6.06
N GLY A 94 43.44 -14.96 -7.05
CA GLY A 94 42.82 -14.76 -8.37
C GLY A 94 42.00 -13.48 -8.47
N THR A 95 41.22 -13.39 -9.55
CA THR A 95 40.45 -12.16 -9.90
C THR A 95 38.94 -12.33 -9.84
N ASN A 96 38.44 -13.38 -9.19
CA ASN A 96 37.01 -13.71 -9.15
C ASN A 96 36.32 -13.21 -7.88
N GLU A 97 36.96 -12.35 -7.11
CA GLU A 97 36.39 -11.76 -5.89
C GLU A 97 36.14 -10.27 -6.09
N TYR A 98 35.24 -9.74 -5.28
CA TYR A 98 34.98 -8.29 -5.24
C TYR A 98 36.19 -7.54 -4.71
N TYR A 99 36.49 -6.38 -5.27
CA TYR A 99 37.62 -5.52 -4.85
C TYR A 99 37.49 -5.02 -3.41
N GLU A 100 36.27 -4.99 -2.84
CA GLU A 100 35.99 -4.67 -1.43
C GLU A 100 36.66 -5.69 -0.48
N GLN A 101 36.95 -6.91 -0.91
CA GLN A 101 37.70 -7.86 -0.10
C GLN A 101 39.12 -7.34 0.20
N VAL A 102 39.69 -6.56 -0.72
CA VAL A 102 40.97 -5.88 -0.49
C VAL A 102 40.80 -4.77 0.54
N LEU A 103 39.72 -3.97 0.44
CA LEU A 103 39.42 -2.92 1.40
C LEU A 103 39.15 -3.51 2.80
N LYS A 104 38.48 -4.67 2.87
CA LYS A 104 38.31 -5.42 4.11
C LYS A 104 39.64 -5.77 4.77
N VAL A 105 40.63 -6.24 4.03
CA VAL A 105 41.94 -6.54 4.59
C VAL A 105 42.64 -5.28 5.07
N ILE A 106 42.49 -4.17 4.36
CA ILE A 106 43.09 -2.88 4.72
C ILE A 106 42.51 -2.35 6.04
N THR A 107 41.23 -2.58 6.35
CA THR A 107 40.64 -2.14 7.63
C THR A 107 41.24 -2.82 8.89
N PHE A 108 41.98 -3.89 8.71
CA PHE A 108 42.71 -4.53 9.82
C PHE A 108 44.10 -3.92 10.08
N LEU A 109 44.51 -2.94 9.29
CA LEU A 109 45.78 -2.23 9.55
C LEU A 109 45.59 -1.21 10.68
N ASP A 110 46.69 -0.88 11.38
CA ASP A 110 46.67 0.00 12.56
C ASP A 110 46.20 1.45 12.28
N ASP A 111 46.17 1.87 11.04
CA ASP A 111 45.73 3.20 10.63
C ASP A 111 44.74 3.11 9.42
N PRO A 112 43.53 2.64 9.64
CA PRO A 112 42.53 2.54 8.58
C PRO A 112 42.13 3.95 8.10
N GLN A 113 42.28 4.17 6.82
CA GLN A 113 42.22 5.51 6.23
C GLN A 113 40.95 5.75 5.39
N ILE A 114 39.90 4.93 5.53
CA ILE A 114 38.68 5.09 4.74
C ILE A 114 37.55 5.54 5.64
N LYS A 115 37.06 6.76 5.41
CA LYS A 115 35.86 7.30 6.07
C LYS A 115 34.60 6.95 5.29
N ALA A 116 33.50 6.75 5.97
CA ALA A 116 32.18 6.72 5.38
C ALA A 116 31.58 8.13 5.36
N VAL A 117 30.97 8.53 4.26
CA VAL A 117 30.17 9.75 4.17
C VAL A 117 28.75 9.38 3.81
N LYS A 118 27.85 9.60 4.75
CA LYS A 118 26.42 9.23 4.62
C LYS A 118 25.71 10.12 3.62
N LEU A 119 24.91 9.53 2.74
CA LEU A 119 23.93 10.24 1.95
C LEU A 119 22.77 10.70 2.84
N ASN A 120 22.20 11.87 2.55
CA ASN A 120 21.14 12.51 3.32
C ASN A 120 19.86 12.73 2.48
N GLY A 121 19.63 11.85 1.51
CA GLY A 121 18.48 11.91 0.63
C GLY A 121 18.81 12.20 -0.83
N GLU A 122 20.11 12.36 -1.16
CA GLU A 122 20.56 12.43 -2.54
C GLU A 122 20.16 11.15 -3.28
N LYS A 123 19.63 11.29 -4.51
CA LYS A 123 19.09 10.16 -5.29
C LYS A 123 20.22 9.37 -5.93
N TRP A 124 20.17 8.07 -5.72
CA TRP A 124 21.03 7.10 -6.38
C TRP A 124 20.30 5.74 -6.50
N TYR A 125 20.73 4.89 -7.41
CA TYR A 125 20.24 3.52 -7.53
C TYR A 125 21.28 2.64 -8.24
N GLU A 126 21.39 1.38 -7.84
CA GLU A 126 22.22 0.34 -8.45
C GLU A 126 21.32 -0.55 -9.33
N ILE A 127 21.81 -0.89 -10.53
CA ILE A 127 21.03 -1.60 -11.55
C ILE A 127 21.65 -2.97 -11.77
N ASP A 128 21.14 -3.98 -11.11
CA ASP A 128 21.58 -5.36 -11.25
C ASP A 128 20.70 -6.17 -12.21
N ASP A 129 19.43 -5.79 -12.32
CA ASP A 129 18.47 -6.48 -13.18
C ASP A 129 17.47 -5.54 -13.88
N VAL A 130 16.54 -6.11 -14.65
CA VAL A 130 15.52 -5.34 -15.39
C VAL A 130 14.51 -4.67 -14.47
N GLN A 131 14.29 -5.16 -13.25
CA GLN A 131 13.42 -4.53 -12.27
C GLN A 131 14.10 -3.29 -11.67
N ASP A 132 15.39 -3.36 -11.41
CA ASP A 132 16.18 -2.24 -10.93
C ASP A 132 16.24 -1.13 -11.97
N LEU A 133 16.40 -1.51 -13.25
CA LEU A 133 16.33 -0.56 -14.36
C LEU A 133 14.98 0.19 -14.39
N ASP A 134 13.85 -0.52 -14.26
CA ASP A 134 12.51 0.07 -14.24
C ASP A 134 12.33 1.04 -13.05
N ILE A 135 12.91 0.70 -11.89
CA ILE A 135 12.89 1.58 -10.71
C ILE A 135 13.77 2.81 -10.94
N ALA A 136 15.01 2.62 -11.41
CA ALA A 136 15.93 3.70 -11.71
C ALA A 136 15.33 4.67 -12.75
N GLU A 137 14.79 4.15 -13.86
CA GLU A 137 14.07 4.94 -14.85
C GLU A 137 12.91 5.75 -14.26
N THR A 138 12.21 5.21 -13.26
CA THR A 138 11.12 5.92 -12.57
C THR A 138 11.67 7.01 -11.64
N LEU A 139 12.75 6.74 -10.90
CA LEU A 139 13.35 7.70 -9.96
C LEU A 139 13.96 8.92 -10.67
N PHE A 140 14.54 8.70 -11.84
CA PHE A 140 15.24 9.73 -12.64
C PHE A 140 14.42 10.26 -13.82
N ALA A 141 13.14 9.86 -13.95
CA ALA A 141 12.22 10.40 -14.94
C ALA A 141 11.88 11.88 -14.68
N THR A 142 11.29 12.54 -15.68
CA THR A 142 10.65 13.85 -15.47
C THR A 142 9.50 13.76 -14.48
N LYS A 143 9.11 14.87 -13.85
CA LYS A 143 7.99 14.89 -12.88
C LYS A 143 6.73 14.20 -13.40
N GLU A 144 6.32 14.57 -14.62
CA GLU A 144 5.13 14.02 -15.29
C GLU A 144 5.25 12.50 -15.52
N GLU A 145 6.35 12.05 -16.10
CA GLU A 145 6.57 10.63 -16.39
C GLU A 145 6.71 9.82 -15.10
N ARG A 146 7.36 10.38 -14.07
CA ARG A 146 7.48 9.73 -12.75
C ARG A 146 6.11 9.49 -12.12
N LEU A 147 5.24 10.49 -12.08
CA LEU A 147 3.87 10.34 -11.55
C LEU A 147 3.09 9.28 -12.33
N LYS A 148 3.13 9.32 -13.66
CA LYS A 148 2.47 8.36 -14.53
C LYS A 148 2.95 6.91 -14.29
N ARG A 149 4.27 6.70 -14.22
CA ARG A 149 4.87 5.38 -13.90
C ARG A 149 4.46 4.91 -12.52
N MET A 150 4.51 5.76 -11.50
CA MET A 150 4.07 5.41 -10.14
C MET A 150 2.59 5.02 -10.09
N GLN A 151 1.71 5.79 -10.75
CA GLN A 151 0.27 5.47 -10.76
C GLN A 151 -0.05 4.16 -11.48
N SER A 152 0.70 3.79 -12.52
CA SER A 152 0.49 2.56 -13.29
C SER A 152 0.92 1.28 -12.56
N ARG A 153 1.72 1.38 -11.49
CA ARG A 153 2.22 0.23 -10.72
C ARG A 153 1.18 -0.44 -9.84
N TYR A 154 0.19 0.28 -9.36
CA TYR A 154 -0.83 -0.22 -8.43
C TYR A 154 -0.29 -0.86 -7.15
N GLY A 155 0.98 -0.65 -6.79
CA GLY A 155 1.64 -1.22 -5.61
C GLY A 155 3.15 -1.42 -5.78
N GLY A 156 3.78 -2.13 -4.83
CA GLY A 156 5.23 -2.36 -4.84
C GLY A 156 6.06 -1.12 -4.50
N TYR A 157 5.46 -0.11 -3.92
CA TYR A 157 6.12 1.17 -3.62
C TYR A 157 7.17 1.08 -2.51
N TRP A 158 7.19 -0.03 -1.76
CA TRP A 158 8.22 -0.32 -0.76
C TRP A 158 9.63 -0.46 -1.35
N ARG A 159 9.74 -0.60 -2.68
CA ARG A 159 11.02 -0.56 -3.40
C ARG A 159 11.53 0.86 -3.69
N TYR A 160 10.74 1.89 -3.45
CA TYR A 160 11.13 3.27 -3.69
C TYR A 160 11.61 3.90 -2.39
N PRO A 161 12.90 4.32 -2.30
CA PRO A 161 13.47 4.87 -1.08
C PRO A 161 12.67 6.05 -0.55
N LYS A 162 12.34 6.00 0.75
CA LYS A 162 11.72 7.12 1.50
C LYS A 162 10.39 7.63 0.95
N LEU A 163 9.74 6.90 0.01
CA LEU A 163 8.45 7.29 -0.52
C LEU A 163 7.36 7.24 0.56
N LEU A 164 6.66 8.35 0.75
CA LEU A 164 5.44 8.39 1.54
C LEU A 164 4.22 8.18 0.64
N ASP A 165 3.62 7.00 0.75
CA ASP A 165 2.48 6.63 -0.06
C ASP A 165 1.16 6.93 0.64
N PHE A 166 0.44 7.96 0.15
CA PHE A 166 -0.93 8.31 0.53
C PHE A 166 -2.00 7.78 -0.44
N CYS A 167 -1.62 6.89 -1.37
CA CYS A 167 -2.56 6.15 -2.21
C CYS A 167 -3.08 4.88 -1.52
N TYR A 168 -2.30 4.30 -0.60
CA TYR A 168 -2.62 3.08 0.14
C TYR A 168 -3.66 3.33 1.23
N LEU A 169 -4.76 2.61 1.13
CA LEU A 169 -5.91 2.72 2.03
C LEU A 169 -5.85 1.62 3.10
N VAL A 170 -4.90 1.72 4.02
CA VAL A 170 -4.58 0.69 5.01
C VAL A 170 -4.50 1.29 6.40
N ASN A 171 -4.99 0.58 7.42
CA ASN A 171 -4.89 1.00 8.81
C ASN A 171 -3.42 1.03 9.26
N PRO A 172 -2.86 2.18 9.68
CA PRO A 172 -1.47 2.29 10.10
C PRO A 172 -1.22 1.79 11.54
N TYR A 173 -2.28 1.55 12.32
CA TYR A 173 -2.20 1.18 13.74
C TYR A 173 -2.39 -0.30 14.02
N PHE A 174 -2.70 -1.10 12.99
CA PHE A 174 -2.82 -2.54 13.07
C PHE A 174 -2.19 -3.17 11.81
N PRO A 175 -1.58 -4.35 11.88
CA PRO A 175 -1.53 -5.33 13.00
C PRO A 175 -0.61 -4.90 14.14
N CYS A 176 -0.93 -5.35 15.37
CA CYS A 176 -0.10 -5.09 16.55
C CYS A 176 1.19 -5.93 16.50
N ARG A 177 2.22 -5.51 17.26
CA ARG A 177 3.53 -6.16 17.26
C ARG A 177 3.46 -7.65 17.62
N LYS A 178 2.63 -8.04 18.60
CA LYS A 178 2.48 -9.43 19.00
C LYS A 178 1.95 -10.34 17.89
N LEU A 179 0.97 -9.84 17.10
CA LEU A 179 0.46 -10.56 15.94
C LEU A 179 1.57 -10.75 14.88
N ILE A 180 2.33 -9.71 14.59
CA ILE A 180 3.48 -9.79 13.67
C ILE A 180 4.50 -10.81 14.15
N ASP A 181 4.81 -10.84 15.45
CA ASP A 181 5.78 -11.77 16.02
C ASP A 181 5.25 -13.21 15.98
N GLU A 182 3.93 -13.45 16.19
CA GLU A 182 3.31 -14.76 16.00
C GLU A 182 3.37 -15.21 14.52
N MET A 183 3.15 -14.32 13.57
CA MET A 183 3.34 -14.63 12.13
C MET A 183 4.78 -15.01 11.82
N LYS A 184 5.76 -14.24 12.33
CA LYS A 184 7.19 -14.51 12.14
C LYS A 184 7.62 -15.85 12.71
N SER A 185 7.11 -16.25 13.88
CA SER A 185 7.45 -17.53 14.52
C SER A 185 7.01 -18.75 13.72
N ASN A 186 6.06 -18.59 12.81
CA ASN A 186 5.56 -19.65 11.94
C ASN A 186 6.01 -19.50 10.48
N PHE A 187 6.88 -18.53 10.19
CA PHE A 187 7.22 -18.12 8.82
C PHE A 187 7.68 -19.29 7.94
N GLU A 188 8.59 -20.13 8.45
CA GLU A 188 9.13 -21.27 7.69
C GLU A 188 8.03 -22.28 7.32
N THR A 189 7.19 -22.66 8.28
CA THR A 189 6.05 -23.56 8.04
C THR A 189 5.09 -22.97 7.01
N LEU A 190 4.74 -21.68 7.17
CA LEU A 190 3.81 -21.01 6.27
C LEU A 190 4.36 -20.81 4.85
N LEU A 191 5.68 -20.78 4.71
CA LEU A 191 6.35 -20.67 3.43
C LEU A 191 6.42 -22.03 2.69
N THR A 192 6.59 -23.12 3.43
CA THR A 192 6.91 -24.45 2.87
C THR A 192 5.70 -25.38 2.75
N GLU A 193 4.57 -25.10 3.44
CA GLU A 193 3.40 -25.97 3.47
C GLU A 193 2.23 -25.36 2.68
N TYR A 194 1.44 -26.23 2.04
CA TYR A 194 0.22 -25.82 1.36
C TYR A 194 -0.86 -25.35 2.35
N PRO A 195 -1.67 -24.33 1.98
CA PRO A 195 -2.85 -23.98 2.75
C PRO A 195 -3.95 -25.03 2.59
N SER A 196 -4.95 -24.96 3.47
CA SER A 196 -6.17 -25.75 3.36
C SER A 196 -7.03 -25.33 2.15
N GLY A 197 -7.95 -26.18 1.76
CA GLY A 197 -8.91 -25.86 0.70
C GLY A 197 -10.07 -24.96 1.19
N MET A 198 -10.89 -24.51 0.25
CA MET A 198 -12.00 -23.57 0.45
C MET A 198 -12.96 -23.95 1.59
N SER A 199 -13.25 -25.24 1.80
CA SER A 199 -14.16 -25.68 2.86
C SER A 199 -13.65 -25.34 4.26
N VAL A 200 -12.35 -25.48 4.49
CA VAL A 200 -11.69 -25.12 5.76
C VAL A 200 -11.60 -23.62 5.91
N ASN A 201 -11.14 -22.94 4.87
CA ASN A 201 -10.99 -21.48 4.88
C ASN A 201 -12.34 -20.78 5.10
N SER A 202 -13.42 -21.27 4.45
CA SER A 202 -14.79 -20.76 4.70
C SER A 202 -15.27 -21.03 6.12
N LEU A 203 -14.89 -22.17 6.73
CA LEU A 203 -15.23 -22.47 8.11
C LEU A 203 -14.56 -21.53 9.09
N ILE A 204 -13.26 -21.27 8.90
CA ILE A 204 -12.49 -20.39 9.77
C ILE A 204 -13.03 -18.96 9.66
N ALA A 205 -13.16 -18.44 8.44
CA ALA A 205 -13.69 -17.10 8.22
C ALA A 205 -15.14 -16.95 8.73
N ALA A 206 -16.00 -17.91 8.50
CA ALA A 206 -17.39 -17.88 8.98
C ALA A 206 -17.48 -17.83 10.51
N LYS A 207 -16.64 -18.60 11.21
CA LYS A 207 -16.53 -18.54 12.67
C LYS A 207 -16.23 -17.12 13.16
N ASP A 208 -15.27 -16.49 12.53
CA ASP A 208 -14.78 -15.15 12.92
C ASP A 208 -15.84 -14.05 12.75
N PHE A 209 -16.77 -14.24 11.81
CA PHE A 209 -17.89 -13.32 11.55
C PHE A 209 -19.24 -13.82 12.08
N GLY A 210 -19.27 -14.91 12.85
CA GLY A 210 -20.51 -15.46 13.42
C GLY A 210 -21.50 -15.99 12.38
N LEU A 211 -21.00 -16.50 11.25
CA LEU A 211 -21.79 -17.00 10.12
C LEU A 211 -21.60 -18.52 9.93
N HIS A 212 -22.38 -19.11 9.03
CA HIS A 212 -22.19 -20.49 8.59
C HIS A 212 -21.22 -20.56 7.41
N LYS A 213 -20.40 -21.64 7.39
CA LYS A 213 -19.45 -21.85 6.29
C LYS A 213 -20.08 -21.83 4.88
N ASP A 214 -21.35 -22.24 4.77
CA ASP A 214 -22.09 -22.29 3.50
C ASP A 214 -22.59 -20.92 3.04
N GLN A 215 -22.41 -19.89 3.86
CA GLN A 215 -22.71 -18.49 3.55
C GLN A 215 -21.44 -17.68 3.22
N MET A 216 -20.24 -18.28 3.29
CA MET A 216 -18.96 -17.58 3.21
C MET A 216 -18.09 -18.12 2.09
N VAL A 217 -17.49 -17.22 1.31
CA VAL A 217 -16.42 -17.52 0.36
C VAL A 217 -15.21 -16.70 0.73
N VAL A 218 -14.02 -17.30 0.73
CA VAL A 218 -12.75 -16.60 0.98
C VAL A 218 -11.97 -16.48 -0.33
N GLY A 219 -11.44 -15.30 -0.63
CA GLY A 219 -10.73 -15.01 -1.86
C GLY A 219 -9.33 -14.44 -1.65
N ASN A 220 -8.53 -14.52 -2.69
CA ASN A 220 -7.23 -13.88 -2.81
C ASN A 220 -7.40 -12.36 -2.99
N GLY A 221 -7.81 -11.72 -1.91
CA GLY A 221 -8.33 -10.36 -1.88
C GLY A 221 -9.76 -10.25 -2.42
N ALA A 222 -10.43 -9.14 -2.14
CA ALA A 222 -11.78 -8.88 -2.63
C ALA A 222 -11.86 -8.88 -4.18
N SER A 223 -10.79 -8.51 -4.89
CA SER A 223 -10.77 -8.44 -6.34
C SER A 223 -11.03 -9.78 -7.04
N GLU A 224 -10.55 -10.89 -6.49
CA GLU A 224 -10.88 -12.23 -7.00
C GLU A 224 -12.38 -12.51 -6.87
N LEU A 225 -12.95 -12.20 -5.72
CA LEU A 225 -14.38 -12.42 -5.43
C LEU A 225 -15.27 -11.48 -6.23
N ILE A 226 -14.85 -10.21 -6.43
CA ILE A 226 -15.56 -9.26 -7.31
C ILE A 226 -15.63 -9.83 -8.72
N LYS A 227 -14.51 -10.29 -9.27
CA LYS A 227 -14.48 -10.90 -10.60
C LYS A 227 -15.43 -12.08 -10.68
N SER A 228 -15.29 -13.05 -9.79
CA SER A 228 -16.11 -14.26 -9.77
C SER A 228 -17.61 -13.96 -9.63
N LEU A 229 -18.00 -13.06 -8.70
CA LEU A 229 -19.38 -12.66 -8.50
C LEU A 229 -19.97 -11.95 -9.73
N MET A 230 -19.25 -10.95 -10.28
CA MET A 230 -19.75 -10.15 -11.40
C MET A 230 -19.91 -10.95 -12.70
N GLU A 231 -19.11 -12.00 -12.90
CA GLU A 231 -19.24 -12.92 -14.03
C GLU A 231 -20.46 -13.83 -13.90
N GLN A 232 -20.95 -14.11 -12.67
CA GLN A 232 -22.13 -14.92 -12.40
C GLN A 232 -23.45 -14.12 -12.45
N LEU A 233 -23.40 -12.81 -12.25
CA LEU A 233 -24.60 -11.97 -12.19
C LEU A 233 -25.04 -11.51 -13.59
N PRO A 234 -26.27 -11.80 -14.02
CA PRO A 234 -26.77 -11.36 -15.33
C PRO A 234 -27.27 -9.92 -15.31
N GLY A 235 -27.47 -9.34 -16.50
CA GLY A 235 -28.19 -8.09 -16.73
C GLY A 235 -27.43 -6.86 -16.26
N LYS A 236 -28.17 -5.75 -16.17
CA LYS A 236 -27.64 -4.42 -15.89
C LYS A 236 -27.37 -4.20 -14.42
N ILE A 237 -26.34 -3.40 -14.15
CA ILE A 237 -25.95 -3.01 -12.79
C ILE A 237 -26.15 -1.52 -12.54
N GLY A 238 -26.77 -1.18 -11.41
CA GLY A 238 -26.80 0.17 -10.86
C GLY A 238 -25.54 0.44 -10.04
N VAL A 239 -24.89 1.59 -10.27
CA VAL A 239 -23.68 2.02 -9.52
C VAL A 239 -23.77 3.52 -9.22
N VAL A 240 -23.15 3.96 -8.14
CA VAL A 240 -22.92 5.39 -7.90
C VAL A 240 -21.64 5.81 -8.63
N LYS A 241 -21.59 7.00 -9.22
CA LYS A 241 -20.38 7.58 -9.84
C LYS A 241 -20.04 8.90 -9.12
N PRO A 242 -18.76 9.21 -8.93
CA PRO A 242 -17.58 8.36 -9.17
C PRO A 242 -17.55 7.14 -8.24
N THR A 243 -16.94 6.03 -8.66
CA THR A 243 -16.92 4.77 -7.89
C THR A 243 -15.58 4.04 -7.98
N PHE A 244 -15.44 2.94 -7.26
CA PHE A 244 -14.37 1.97 -7.44
C PHE A 244 -14.64 1.13 -8.70
N GLU A 245 -13.81 1.29 -9.73
CA GLU A 245 -14.09 0.79 -11.08
C GLU A 245 -14.02 -0.73 -11.24
N GLU A 246 -13.52 -1.48 -10.26
CA GLU A 246 -13.36 -2.94 -10.39
C GLU A 246 -14.69 -3.66 -10.67
N TYR A 247 -15.79 -3.17 -10.08
CA TYR A 247 -17.12 -3.73 -10.35
C TYR A 247 -17.65 -3.40 -11.74
N PRO A 248 -17.81 -2.11 -12.11
CA PRO A 248 -18.37 -1.76 -13.41
C PRO A 248 -17.48 -2.19 -14.58
N ASN A 249 -16.15 -2.28 -14.41
CA ASN A 249 -15.25 -2.79 -15.44
C ASN A 249 -15.45 -4.28 -15.77
N ARG A 250 -16.23 -5.01 -14.98
CA ARG A 250 -16.63 -6.39 -15.25
C ARG A 250 -17.93 -6.51 -16.05
N LYS A 251 -18.50 -5.38 -16.47
CA LYS A 251 -19.71 -5.30 -17.30
C LYS A 251 -19.44 -4.50 -18.57
N ASN A 252 -20.27 -4.71 -19.60
CA ASN A 252 -20.24 -3.83 -20.76
C ASN A 252 -20.75 -2.44 -20.36
N ALA A 253 -20.28 -1.40 -21.06
CA ALA A 253 -20.62 -0.02 -20.69
C ALA A 253 -22.14 0.26 -20.76
N GLU A 254 -22.85 -0.37 -21.70
CA GLU A 254 -24.31 -0.28 -21.86
C GLU A 254 -25.11 -0.97 -20.75
N ASP A 255 -24.46 -1.87 -19.99
CA ASP A 255 -25.07 -2.57 -18.86
C ASP A 255 -24.87 -1.85 -17.53
N VAL A 256 -24.15 -0.71 -17.52
CA VAL A 256 -23.90 0.08 -16.31
C VAL A 256 -24.82 1.30 -16.29
N ILE A 257 -25.76 1.34 -15.32
CA ILE A 257 -26.63 2.47 -15.07
C ILE A 257 -26.10 3.25 -13.88
N ALA A 258 -25.61 4.46 -14.14
CA ALA A 258 -24.93 5.28 -13.13
C ALA A 258 -25.88 6.28 -12.47
N PHE A 259 -25.87 6.34 -11.14
CA PHE A 259 -26.37 7.44 -10.36
C PHE A 259 -25.22 8.40 -10.07
N LEU A 260 -25.38 9.69 -10.39
CA LEU A 260 -24.40 10.73 -10.10
C LEU A 260 -25.00 11.69 -9.07
N PRO A 261 -24.49 11.77 -7.84
CA PRO A 261 -24.93 12.76 -6.86
C PRO A 261 -24.76 14.18 -7.39
N SER A 262 -25.77 15.02 -7.23
CA SER A 262 -25.81 16.39 -7.79
C SER A 262 -25.23 17.45 -6.85
N ASN A 263 -24.86 17.08 -5.61
CA ASN A 263 -24.29 17.98 -4.63
C ASN A 263 -22.76 17.98 -4.67
N GLU A 264 -22.16 19.02 -4.11
CA GLU A 264 -20.71 19.24 -4.14
C GLU A 264 -19.90 18.23 -3.29
N ASP A 265 -20.54 17.58 -2.32
CA ASP A 265 -19.90 16.61 -1.43
C ASP A 265 -20.03 15.16 -1.92
N TYR A 266 -20.69 14.95 -3.06
CA TYR A 266 -20.99 13.60 -3.58
C TYR A 266 -21.69 12.72 -2.54
N SER A 267 -22.48 13.34 -1.65
CA SER A 267 -23.26 12.65 -0.64
C SER A 267 -24.58 12.15 -1.23
N TYR A 268 -25.03 11.01 -0.73
CA TYR A 268 -26.30 10.41 -1.10
C TYR A 268 -26.80 9.49 0.01
N SER A 269 -28.09 9.23 0.00
CA SER A 269 -28.79 8.36 0.95
C SER A 269 -29.31 7.08 0.27
N ALA A 270 -29.79 6.13 1.09
CA ALA A 270 -30.50 4.97 0.58
C ALA A 270 -31.78 5.37 -0.19
N GLU A 271 -32.49 6.39 0.29
CA GLU A 271 -33.70 6.91 -0.36
C GLU A 271 -33.41 7.48 -1.75
N ASP A 272 -32.30 8.21 -1.93
CA ASP A 272 -31.88 8.72 -3.24
C ASP A 272 -31.67 7.58 -4.24
N LEU A 273 -31.03 6.49 -3.79
CA LEU A 273 -30.79 5.31 -4.63
C LEU A 273 -32.11 4.59 -4.96
N MET A 274 -32.98 4.37 -3.97
CA MET A 274 -34.29 3.74 -4.18
C MET A 274 -35.14 4.53 -5.18
N ASN A 275 -35.20 5.86 -5.03
CA ASN A 275 -35.92 6.74 -5.92
C ASN A 275 -35.37 6.74 -7.34
N TYR A 276 -34.05 6.82 -7.48
CA TYR A 276 -33.39 6.84 -8.79
C TYR A 276 -33.56 5.53 -9.56
N TYR A 277 -33.45 4.38 -8.86
CA TYR A 277 -33.53 3.07 -9.50
C TYR A 277 -34.94 2.47 -9.56
N ALA A 278 -35.95 3.16 -9.03
CA ALA A 278 -37.33 2.65 -8.97
C ALA A 278 -37.91 2.26 -10.34
N ASP A 279 -37.56 2.99 -11.39
CA ASP A 279 -38.02 2.82 -12.77
C ASP A 279 -36.94 2.27 -13.72
N LYS A 280 -35.79 1.89 -13.22
CA LYS A 280 -34.65 1.39 -14.01
C LYS A 280 -34.68 -0.14 -14.08
N ASP A 281 -34.43 -0.70 -15.27
CA ASP A 281 -34.26 -2.14 -15.44
C ASP A 281 -32.85 -2.55 -15.04
N ILE A 282 -32.60 -2.68 -13.72
CA ILE A 282 -31.37 -3.25 -13.17
C ILE A 282 -31.65 -4.60 -12.53
N LYS A 283 -30.67 -5.49 -12.58
CA LYS A 283 -30.69 -6.79 -11.88
C LYS A 283 -29.76 -6.83 -10.69
N THR A 284 -28.84 -5.89 -10.62
CA THR A 284 -27.86 -5.75 -9.54
C THR A 284 -27.76 -4.30 -9.14
N LEU A 285 -27.66 -4.02 -7.84
CA LEU A 285 -27.32 -2.70 -7.31
C LEU A 285 -26.04 -2.82 -6.47
N LEU A 286 -25.04 -2.00 -6.78
CA LEU A 286 -23.80 -1.92 -6.00
C LEU A 286 -23.86 -0.72 -5.05
N LEU A 287 -23.63 -0.96 -3.79
CA LEU A 287 -23.35 0.04 -2.76
C LEU A 287 -21.95 -0.21 -2.16
N ILE A 288 -21.05 0.73 -2.31
CA ILE A 288 -19.77 0.76 -1.58
C ILE A 288 -19.97 1.63 -0.36
N ASN A 289 -19.81 1.08 0.85
CA ASN A 289 -20.14 1.78 2.08
C ASN A 289 -19.06 1.61 3.17
N PRO A 290 -18.32 2.66 3.52
CA PRO A 290 -18.24 4.01 2.94
C PRO A 290 -17.80 4.01 1.47
N ASP A 291 -18.33 4.96 0.70
CA ASP A 291 -18.11 5.08 -0.75
C ASP A 291 -16.66 5.44 -1.12
N ASN A 292 -16.19 4.93 -2.23
CA ASN A 292 -14.87 5.22 -2.79
C ASN A 292 -14.99 5.86 -4.18
N PRO A 293 -14.68 7.16 -4.35
CA PRO A 293 -13.70 7.93 -3.55
C PRO A 293 -14.30 8.95 -2.56
N SER A 294 -15.60 9.15 -2.47
CA SER A 294 -16.19 10.26 -1.69
C SER A 294 -16.05 10.08 -0.18
N GLY A 295 -16.07 8.85 0.31
CA GLY A 295 -16.12 8.56 1.74
C GLY A 295 -17.53 8.71 2.34
N ASN A 296 -18.56 8.93 1.50
CA ASN A 296 -19.95 9.00 1.94
C ASN A 296 -20.36 7.69 2.64
N TYR A 297 -21.09 7.80 3.73
CA TYR A 297 -21.52 6.67 4.54
C TYR A 297 -23.04 6.68 4.72
N ILE A 298 -23.67 5.57 4.42
CA ILE A 298 -25.09 5.32 4.70
C ILE A 298 -25.17 4.50 6.00
N PRO A 299 -25.91 4.97 7.04
CA PRO A 299 -26.08 4.22 8.27
C PRO A 299 -26.69 2.83 8.05
N LYS A 300 -26.30 1.86 8.86
CA LYS A 300 -26.75 0.46 8.75
C LYS A 300 -28.27 0.33 8.65
N LYS A 301 -29.02 1.08 9.47
CA LYS A 301 -30.49 1.07 9.44
C LYS A 301 -31.05 1.41 8.05
N ASP A 302 -30.44 2.36 7.34
CA ASP A 302 -30.88 2.84 6.03
C ASP A 302 -30.40 1.87 4.92
N VAL A 303 -29.23 1.21 5.11
CA VAL A 303 -28.80 0.11 4.21
C VAL A 303 -29.74 -1.08 4.32
N LEU A 304 -30.30 -1.38 5.50
CA LEU A 304 -31.31 -2.42 5.68
C LEU A 304 -32.62 -2.07 4.99
N LEU A 305 -33.02 -0.79 4.94
CA LEU A 305 -34.19 -0.35 4.12
C LEU A 305 -33.91 -0.57 2.62
N LEU A 306 -32.71 -0.26 2.16
CA LEU A 306 -32.30 -0.53 0.79
C LEU A 306 -32.28 -2.03 0.47
N ALA A 307 -31.85 -2.86 1.42
CA ALA A 307 -31.86 -4.33 1.27
C ALA A 307 -33.29 -4.87 1.16
N ALA A 308 -34.21 -4.39 2.00
CA ALA A 308 -35.63 -4.75 1.90
C ALA A 308 -36.25 -4.33 0.56
N TRP A 309 -35.97 -3.11 0.11
CA TRP A 309 -36.44 -2.60 -1.19
C TRP A 309 -35.89 -3.42 -2.37
N ALA A 310 -34.62 -3.83 -2.32
CA ALA A 310 -33.99 -4.67 -3.33
C ALA A 310 -34.57 -6.08 -3.34
N GLU A 311 -34.80 -6.67 -2.16
CA GLU A 311 -35.41 -7.99 -1.99
C GLU A 311 -36.81 -8.07 -2.60
N GLU A 312 -37.68 -7.07 -2.34
CA GLU A 312 -39.03 -6.98 -2.92
C GLU A 312 -39.03 -6.92 -4.46
N ARG A 313 -37.93 -6.49 -5.08
CA ARG A 313 -37.76 -6.33 -6.53
C ARG A 313 -36.90 -7.39 -7.18
N GLU A 314 -36.48 -8.38 -6.42
CA GLU A 314 -35.57 -9.42 -6.87
C GLU A 314 -34.27 -8.84 -7.48
N ILE A 315 -33.81 -7.71 -6.93
CA ILE A 315 -32.55 -7.06 -7.29
C ILE A 315 -31.45 -7.62 -6.36
N CYS A 316 -30.36 -8.10 -6.95
CA CYS A 316 -29.17 -8.49 -6.20
C CYS A 316 -28.50 -7.24 -5.64
N LEU A 317 -28.48 -7.07 -4.31
CA LEU A 317 -27.78 -5.98 -3.65
C LEU A 317 -26.39 -6.44 -3.25
N ILE A 318 -25.36 -5.79 -3.78
CA ILE A 318 -23.97 -5.95 -3.35
C ILE A 318 -23.61 -4.79 -2.45
N VAL A 319 -23.25 -5.05 -1.19
CA VAL A 319 -22.71 -4.05 -0.28
C VAL A 319 -21.23 -4.34 -0.05
N ASP A 320 -20.37 -3.44 -0.53
CA ASP A 320 -18.93 -3.53 -0.28
C ASP A 320 -18.58 -2.80 1.01
N GLU A 321 -18.29 -3.58 2.04
CA GLU A 321 -17.93 -3.14 3.39
C GLU A 321 -16.42 -3.06 3.61
N SER A 322 -15.60 -2.96 2.56
CA SER A 322 -14.14 -2.93 2.70
C SER A 322 -13.63 -1.79 3.58
N PHE A 323 -14.43 -0.75 3.81
CA PHE A 323 -14.08 0.41 4.63
C PHE A 323 -15.01 0.63 5.82
N VAL A 324 -16.02 -0.23 6.04
CA VAL A 324 -17.07 -0.01 7.04
C VAL A 324 -16.54 0.09 8.47
N ASP A 325 -15.49 -0.66 8.80
CA ASP A 325 -14.91 -0.67 10.14
C ASP A 325 -14.33 0.71 10.56
N PHE A 326 -14.03 1.58 9.58
CA PHE A 326 -13.53 2.92 9.84
C PHE A 326 -14.64 3.91 10.22
N ALA A 327 -15.92 3.58 9.97
CA ALA A 327 -17.03 4.45 10.31
C ALA A 327 -17.14 4.70 11.83
N ASP A 328 -17.76 5.83 12.19
CA ASP A 328 -17.98 6.18 13.61
C ASP A 328 -19.16 5.38 14.22
N GLU A 329 -20.06 4.83 13.39
CA GLU A 329 -21.17 4.00 13.83
C GLU A 329 -20.67 2.67 14.40
N ALA A 330 -21.10 2.35 15.61
CA ALA A 330 -20.87 1.03 16.19
C ALA A 330 -21.77 -0.01 15.48
N ASP A 331 -21.30 -1.26 15.36
CA ASP A 331 -22.02 -2.34 14.69
C ASP A 331 -22.50 -2.01 13.27
N SER A 332 -21.66 -1.34 12.51
CA SER A 332 -21.96 -0.87 11.15
C SER A 332 -22.04 -1.97 10.09
N SER A 333 -21.53 -3.18 10.37
CA SER A 333 -21.46 -4.29 9.41
C SER A 333 -22.80 -5.03 9.25
N LEU A 334 -23.08 -5.50 8.03
CA LEU A 334 -24.20 -6.39 7.69
C LEU A 334 -23.83 -7.88 7.79
N LEU A 335 -22.59 -8.20 8.19
CA LEU A 335 -22.13 -9.58 8.38
C LEU A 335 -22.75 -10.19 9.65
N GLU A 336 -24.06 -10.37 9.62
CA GLU A 336 -24.87 -10.95 10.69
C GLU A 336 -25.76 -12.05 10.14
N GLN A 337 -25.82 -13.19 10.83
CA GLN A 337 -26.62 -14.34 10.42
C GLN A 337 -28.10 -13.98 10.15
N ALA A 338 -28.69 -13.18 11.04
CA ALA A 338 -30.09 -12.77 10.94
C ALA A 338 -30.33 -11.90 9.69
N VAL A 339 -29.41 -10.98 9.38
CA VAL A 339 -29.50 -10.07 8.23
C VAL A 339 -29.40 -10.85 6.92
N LEU A 340 -28.39 -11.70 6.78
CA LEU A 340 -28.19 -12.48 5.55
C LEU A 340 -29.33 -13.46 5.30
N THR A 341 -29.87 -14.09 6.35
CA THR A 341 -31.02 -15.00 6.22
C THR A 341 -32.31 -14.26 5.84
N GLN A 342 -32.48 -13.02 6.31
CA GLN A 342 -33.63 -12.18 5.99
C GLN A 342 -33.63 -11.70 4.55
N TYR A 343 -32.43 -11.47 3.96
CA TYR A 343 -32.24 -10.87 2.62
C TYR A 343 -31.39 -11.80 1.74
N PRO A 344 -31.94 -12.87 1.14
CA PRO A 344 -31.19 -13.81 0.29
C PRO A 344 -30.56 -13.19 -0.96
N HIS A 345 -31.06 -12.04 -1.44
CA HIS A 345 -30.47 -11.30 -2.56
C HIS A 345 -29.34 -10.33 -2.13
N LEU A 346 -29.01 -10.29 -0.83
CA LEU A 346 -27.91 -9.47 -0.32
C LEU A 346 -26.59 -10.27 -0.35
N PHE A 347 -25.56 -9.65 -0.92
CA PHE A 347 -24.17 -10.09 -0.82
C PHE A 347 -23.33 -9.01 -0.15
N VAL A 348 -22.57 -9.40 0.86
CA VAL A 348 -21.64 -8.50 1.57
C VAL A 348 -20.21 -8.86 1.20
N MET A 349 -19.51 -7.93 0.57
CA MET A 349 -18.09 -8.03 0.21
C MET A 349 -17.24 -7.31 1.25
N LYS A 350 -16.13 -7.89 1.69
CA LYS A 350 -15.21 -7.23 2.61
C LYS A 350 -13.76 -7.56 2.30
N SER A 351 -12.95 -6.54 2.09
CA SER A 351 -11.50 -6.68 2.00
C SER A 351 -10.90 -6.71 3.41
N ILE A 352 -10.23 -7.78 3.75
CA ILE A 352 -9.51 -7.89 5.03
C ILE A 352 -8.21 -7.03 5.01
N SER A 353 -7.74 -6.63 3.84
CA SER A 353 -6.49 -5.86 3.69
C SER A 353 -6.52 -4.47 4.31
N LYS A 354 -7.70 -3.86 4.47
CA LYS A 354 -7.84 -2.42 4.76
C LYS A 354 -7.77 -2.12 6.26
N SER A 355 -8.84 -2.38 6.98
CA SER A 355 -8.94 -2.12 8.41
C SER A 355 -7.99 -2.99 9.25
N TYR A 356 -7.72 -4.20 8.79
CA TYR A 356 -6.79 -5.13 9.45
C TYR A 356 -5.31 -4.88 9.11
N GLY A 357 -4.99 -3.94 8.23
CA GLY A 357 -3.61 -3.50 7.98
C GLY A 357 -2.70 -4.51 7.29
N VAL A 358 -3.25 -5.49 6.57
CA VAL A 358 -2.51 -6.64 6.01
C VAL A 358 -2.69 -6.82 4.50
N PRO A 359 -2.42 -5.79 3.68
CA PRO A 359 -2.67 -5.87 2.23
C PRO A 359 -1.82 -6.93 1.53
N GLY A 360 -0.63 -7.25 2.03
CA GLY A 360 0.28 -8.24 1.46
C GLY A 360 -0.20 -9.68 1.60
N ILE A 361 -1.05 -9.97 2.59
CA ILE A 361 -1.61 -11.32 2.82
C ILE A 361 -2.66 -11.69 1.76
N ARG A 362 -3.31 -10.68 1.13
CA ARG A 362 -4.29 -10.89 0.07
C ARG A 362 -5.52 -11.68 0.54
N LEU A 363 -6.28 -11.13 1.47
CA LEU A 363 -7.53 -11.72 1.95
C LEU A 363 -8.74 -10.85 1.62
N GLY A 364 -9.80 -11.49 1.18
CA GLY A 364 -11.15 -10.94 1.04
C GLY A 364 -12.20 -11.99 1.37
N ILE A 365 -13.36 -11.55 1.79
CA ILE A 365 -14.51 -12.42 2.02
C ILE A 365 -15.73 -11.90 1.27
N LEU A 366 -16.58 -12.83 0.88
CA LEU A 366 -17.93 -12.57 0.37
C LEU A 366 -18.91 -13.42 1.17
N ALA A 367 -19.96 -12.81 1.70
CA ALA A 367 -21.00 -13.50 2.44
C ALA A 367 -22.39 -13.26 1.85
N GLY A 368 -23.27 -14.24 1.94
CA GLY A 368 -24.67 -14.18 1.52
C GLY A 368 -25.41 -15.48 1.85
N ASP A 369 -26.76 -15.45 1.86
CA ASP A 369 -27.55 -16.67 2.15
C ASP A 369 -28.08 -17.36 0.88
N ASN A 370 -27.81 -16.84 -0.30
CA ASN A 370 -28.03 -17.56 -1.57
C ASN A 370 -27.01 -18.69 -1.70
N LYS A 371 -27.35 -19.84 -1.14
CA LYS A 371 -26.43 -21.00 -1.04
C LYS A 371 -26.02 -21.56 -2.40
N GLU A 372 -26.89 -21.45 -3.41
CA GLU A 372 -26.57 -21.88 -4.77
C GLU A 372 -25.47 -20.99 -5.36
N MET A 373 -25.62 -19.67 -5.25
CA MET A 373 -24.60 -18.72 -5.72
C MET A 373 -23.30 -18.90 -4.94
N ILE A 374 -23.35 -18.99 -3.61
CA ILE A 374 -22.16 -19.25 -2.77
C ILE A 374 -21.44 -20.53 -3.19
N ALA A 375 -22.18 -21.60 -3.47
CA ALA A 375 -21.58 -22.87 -3.93
C ALA A 375 -20.94 -22.74 -5.32
N LYS A 376 -21.54 -21.98 -6.24
CA LYS A 376 -20.96 -21.66 -7.55
C LYS A 376 -19.65 -20.87 -7.40
N LEU A 377 -19.64 -19.82 -6.57
CA LEU A 377 -18.46 -19.01 -6.31
C LEU A 377 -17.31 -19.80 -5.69
N LYS A 378 -17.62 -20.68 -4.72
CA LYS A 378 -16.62 -21.60 -4.14
C LYS A 378 -15.99 -22.55 -5.15
N LYS A 379 -16.73 -22.91 -6.18
CA LYS A 379 -16.26 -23.79 -7.25
C LYS A 379 -15.51 -23.04 -8.34
N ASP A 380 -15.81 -21.75 -8.52
CA ASP A 380 -15.23 -20.91 -9.55
C ASP A 380 -13.81 -20.46 -9.19
N VAL A 381 -13.55 -20.17 -7.91
CA VAL A 381 -12.19 -19.82 -7.45
C VAL A 381 -11.25 -21.02 -7.49
N SER A 382 -9.97 -20.77 -7.72
CA SER A 382 -8.97 -21.81 -7.85
C SER A 382 -8.79 -22.62 -6.55
N ILE A 383 -8.37 -23.88 -6.66
CA ILE A 383 -7.89 -24.63 -5.50
C ILE A 383 -6.68 -23.91 -4.90
N TRP A 384 -6.61 -23.83 -3.57
CA TRP A 384 -5.57 -23.09 -2.85
C TRP A 384 -5.45 -21.62 -3.29
N ASN A 385 -6.59 -20.98 -3.52
CA ASN A 385 -6.66 -19.59 -3.98
C ASN A 385 -6.10 -18.58 -2.98
N ILE A 386 -6.06 -18.90 -1.68
CA ILE A 386 -5.36 -18.10 -0.68
C ILE A 386 -4.05 -18.79 -0.27
N ASN A 387 -3.08 -18.01 0.20
CA ASN A 387 -1.80 -18.53 0.67
C ASN A 387 -1.87 -18.93 2.16
N SER A 388 -0.88 -19.70 2.61
CA SER A 388 -0.78 -20.20 4.01
C SER A 388 -0.72 -19.08 5.04
N PHE A 389 -0.08 -17.95 4.71
CA PHE A 389 -0.06 -16.76 5.58
C PHE A 389 -1.47 -16.19 5.77
N GLY A 390 -2.29 -16.18 4.72
CA GLY A 390 -3.68 -15.74 4.78
C GLY A 390 -4.55 -16.65 5.65
N GLU A 391 -4.44 -17.96 5.47
CA GLU A 391 -5.14 -18.93 6.32
C GLU A 391 -4.73 -18.80 7.78
N PHE A 392 -3.43 -18.76 8.06
CA PHE A 392 -2.93 -18.63 9.42
C PHE A 392 -3.36 -17.31 10.06
N TYR A 393 -3.35 -16.21 9.30
CA TYR A 393 -3.87 -14.93 9.77
C TYR A 393 -5.33 -15.04 10.22
N LEU A 394 -6.22 -15.67 9.42
CA LEU A 394 -7.61 -15.92 9.81
C LEU A 394 -7.72 -16.76 11.09
N GLN A 395 -6.83 -17.74 11.29
CA GLN A 395 -6.84 -18.57 12.49
C GLN A 395 -6.51 -17.81 13.77
N ILE A 396 -5.65 -16.78 13.69
CA ILE A 396 -5.07 -16.14 14.88
C ILE A 396 -5.61 -14.74 15.19
N TYR A 397 -6.18 -14.02 14.22
CA TYR A 397 -6.44 -12.58 14.39
C TYR A 397 -7.48 -12.30 15.49
N GLU A 398 -8.43 -13.20 15.73
CA GLU A 398 -9.44 -13.07 16.82
C GLU A 398 -8.79 -12.91 18.20
N LYS A 399 -7.62 -13.53 18.43
CA LYS A 399 -6.83 -13.36 19.66
C LYS A 399 -6.49 -11.89 19.93
N TYR A 400 -6.40 -11.08 18.87
CA TYR A 400 -5.99 -9.69 18.88
C TYR A 400 -7.15 -8.70 18.69
N ALA A 401 -8.40 -9.15 18.88
CA ALA A 401 -9.60 -8.32 18.70
C ALA A 401 -9.60 -7.05 19.59
N LYS A 402 -9.01 -7.13 20.79
CA LYS A 402 -8.88 -5.95 21.68
C LYS A 402 -7.88 -4.94 21.13
N ASP A 403 -6.75 -5.42 20.60
CA ASP A 403 -5.73 -4.56 19.97
C ASP A 403 -6.28 -3.93 18.69
N TYR A 404 -7.04 -4.70 17.89
CA TYR A 404 -7.73 -4.20 16.71
C TYR A 404 -8.72 -3.08 17.07
N LYS A 405 -9.56 -3.28 18.09
CA LYS A 405 -10.51 -2.25 18.55
C LYS A 405 -9.78 -0.98 18.98
N ALA A 406 -8.71 -1.11 19.77
CA ALA A 406 -7.90 0.02 20.20
C ALA A 406 -7.28 0.78 19.01
N ALA A 407 -6.79 0.03 18.00
CA ALA A 407 -6.25 0.60 16.77
C ALA A 407 -7.32 1.37 15.98
N MET A 408 -8.55 0.85 15.89
CA MET A 408 -9.66 1.52 15.22
C MET A 408 -10.11 2.79 15.96
N ASP A 409 -10.12 2.77 17.29
CA ASP A 409 -10.44 3.95 18.10
C ASP A 409 -9.36 5.04 17.91
N LYS A 410 -8.09 4.65 17.90
CA LYS A 410 -6.97 5.56 17.59
C LYS A 410 -7.10 6.13 16.18
N PHE A 411 -7.40 5.27 15.20
CA PHE A 411 -7.59 5.69 13.81
C PHE A 411 -8.69 6.76 13.67
N ARG A 412 -9.85 6.58 14.33
CA ARG A 412 -10.94 7.57 14.29
C ARG A 412 -10.53 8.92 14.91
N GLN A 413 -9.70 8.89 15.96
CA GLN A 413 -9.12 10.12 16.53
C GLN A 413 -8.18 10.81 15.54
N GLU A 414 -7.30 10.02 14.89
CA GLU A 414 -6.36 10.52 13.89
C GLU A 414 -7.09 11.12 12.67
N ARG A 415 -8.15 10.46 12.18
CA ARG A 415 -8.98 11.01 11.09
C ARG A 415 -9.51 12.40 11.44
N ARG A 416 -10.04 12.59 12.65
CA ARG A 416 -10.54 13.90 13.09
C ARG A 416 -9.43 14.94 13.17
N ALA A 417 -8.28 14.59 13.73
CA ALA A 417 -7.12 15.48 13.83
C ALA A 417 -6.62 15.89 12.44
N PHE A 418 -6.50 14.92 11.53
CA PHE A 418 -6.02 15.15 10.17
C PHE A 418 -6.98 16.03 9.34
N VAL A 419 -8.30 15.79 9.45
CA VAL A 419 -9.32 16.65 8.82
C VAL A 419 -9.22 18.09 9.30
N ASN A 420 -9.05 18.31 10.61
CA ASN A 420 -8.88 19.64 11.17
C ASN A 420 -7.61 20.33 10.67
N ALA A 421 -6.49 19.61 10.59
CA ALA A 421 -5.23 20.13 10.08
C ALA A 421 -5.30 20.51 8.59
N LEU A 422 -6.00 19.69 7.78
CA LEU A 422 -6.22 19.96 6.36
C LEU A 422 -7.17 21.15 6.13
N ALA A 423 -8.13 21.38 6.99
CA ALA A 423 -9.03 22.52 6.91
C ALA A 423 -8.29 23.89 7.04
N GLU A 424 -7.08 23.89 7.58
CA GLU A 424 -6.21 25.07 7.65
C GLU A 424 -5.42 25.33 6.34
N VAL A 425 -5.43 24.40 5.39
CA VAL A 425 -4.74 24.53 4.11
C VAL A 425 -5.60 25.37 3.16
N ARG A 426 -5.12 26.53 2.75
CA ARG A 426 -5.85 27.40 1.82
C ARG A 426 -6.01 26.73 0.46
N GLY A 427 -7.14 26.97 -0.17
CA GLY A 427 -7.43 26.39 -1.49
C GLY A 427 -7.70 24.88 -1.51
N LEU A 428 -7.84 24.24 -0.33
CA LEU A 428 -8.19 22.84 -0.19
C LEU A 428 -9.55 22.70 0.53
N ARG A 429 -10.53 22.10 -0.11
CA ARG A 429 -11.81 21.73 0.48
C ARG A 429 -11.85 20.24 0.77
N VAL A 430 -11.98 19.86 2.03
CA VAL A 430 -12.05 18.46 2.48
C VAL A 430 -13.50 18.01 2.46
N ILE A 431 -13.81 16.95 1.75
CA ILE A 431 -15.14 16.32 1.72
C ILE A 431 -15.32 15.44 2.96
N PRO A 432 -16.48 15.50 3.66
CA PRO A 432 -16.73 14.64 4.82
C PRO A 432 -16.59 13.16 4.49
N SER A 433 -15.84 12.41 5.30
CA SER A 433 -15.56 11.00 5.04
C SER A 433 -15.67 10.16 6.32
N GLN A 434 -16.24 8.96 6.17
CA GLN A 434 -16.24 7.90 7.18
C GLN A 434 -15.27 6.75 6.85
N ALA A 435 -14.49 6.89 5.75
CA ALA A 435 -13.49 5.93 5.33
C ALA A 435 -12.09 6.23 5.93
N ASN A 436 -11.08 5.51 5.47
CA ASN A 436 -9.68 5.76 5.79
C ASN A 436 -8.96 6.61 4.73
N TYR A 437 -9.69 7.42 4.03
CA TYR A 437 -9.21 8.40 3.06
C TYR A 437 -10.11 9.62 3.05
N LEU A 438 -9.60 10.68 2.48
CA LEU A 438 -10.29 11.93 2.29
C LEU A 438 -10.28 12.27 0.80
N LEU A 439 -11.45 12.60 0.26
CA LEU A 439 -11.59 13.28 -1.01
C LEU A 439 -11.41 14.78 -0.75
N CYS A 440 -10.51 15.41 -1.49
CA CYS A 440 -10.24 16.84 -1.36
C CYS A 440 -10.34 17.52 -2.72
N GLU A 441 -10.96 18.69 -2.76
CA GLU A 441 -11.04 19.54 -3.93
C GLU A 441 -10.06 20.70 -3.86
N LEU A 442 -9.37 20.99 -4.94
CA LEU A 442 -8.56 22.20 -5.09
C LEU A 442 -9.45 23.34 -5.57
N THR A 443 -9.63 24.37 -4.73
CA THR A 443 -10.56 25.48 -4.98
C THR A 443 -9.85 26.77 -5.42
N ASN A 444 -8.51 26.77 -5.46
CA ASN A 444 -7.68 27.91 -5.81
C ASN A 444 -7.31 27.97 -7.33
N GLY A 445 -7.84 27.04 -8.13
CA GLY A 445 -7.55 26.93 -9.57
C GLY A 445 -6.28 26.16 -9.91
N GLU A 446 -5.55 25.62 -8.91
CA GLU A 446 -4.39 24.77 -9.13
C GLU A 446 -4.82 23.40 -9.70
N SER A 447 -3.93 22.81 -10.51
CA SER A 447 -4.14 21.48 -11.08
C SER A 447 -3.83 20.38 -10.06
N ALA A 448 -4.76 19.44 -9.89
CA ALA A 448 -4.53 18.24 -9.05
C ALA A 448 -3.34 17.40 -9.55
N THR A 449 -3.17 17.29 -10.87
CA THR A 449 -2.03 16.59 -11.48
C THR A 449 -0.72 17.28 -11.14
N LYS A 450 -0.64 18.62 -11.34
CA LYS A 450 0.57 19.38 -11.00
C LYS A 450 0.91 19.29 -9.52
N LEU A 451 -0.07 19.39 -8.64
CA LEU A 451 0.16 19.22 -7.19
C LEU A 451 0.71 17.83 -6.87
N ALA A 452 0.17 16.77 -7.49
CA ALA A 452 0.65 15.41 -7.30
C ALA A 452 2.09 15.23 -7.83
N GLU A 453 2.44 15.83 -8.98
CA GLU A 453 3.79 15.85 -9.54
C GLU A 453 4.77 16.54 -8.60
N ASP A 454 4.43 17.73 -8.11
CA ASP A 454 5.30 18.54 -7.26
C ASP A 454 5.50 17.89 -5.86
N LEU A 455 4.46 17.29 -5.27
CA LEU A 455 4.58 16.53 -4.02
C LEU A 455 5.47 15.29 -4.18
N LEU A 456 5.34 14.58 -5.30
CA LEU A 456 6.14 13.40 -5.57
C LEU A 456 7.60 13.74 -5.81
N ASP A 457 7.89 14.82 -6.55
CA ASP A 457 9.26 15.17 -6.92
C ASP A 457 10.02 15.86 -5.78
N GLU A 458 9.39 16.83 -5.12
CA GLU A 458 10.07 17.68 -4.15
C GLU A 458 10.01 17.16 -2.71
N ASP A 459 8.91 16.48 -2.35
CA ASP A 459 8.66 16.01 -0.99
C ASP A 459 8.62 14.48 -0.88
N ASN A 460 8.78 13.76 -2.01
CA ASN A 460 8.69 12.29 -2.11
C ASN A 460 7.36 11.72 -1.54
N ILE A 461 6.27 12.44 -1.77
CA ILE A 461 4.91 12.11 -1.31
C ILE A 461 4.04 11.75 -2.52
N LEU A 462 3.48 10.54 -2.52
CA LEU A 462 2.57 10.07 -3.55
C LEU A 462 1.12 10.20 -3.09
N ILE A 463 0.32 11.01 -3.79
CA ILE A 463 -1.12 11.14 -3.60
C ILE A 463 -1.87 10.63 -4.82
N LYS A 464 -3.17 10.36 -4.67
CA LYS A 464 -4.01 9.95 -5.80
C LYS A 464 -4.61 11.15 -6.51
N ASP A 465 -4.12 11.46 -7.69
CA ASP A 465 -4.76 12.37 -8.64
C ASP A 465 -6.05 11.72 -9.19
N LEU A 466 -7.16 12.46 -9.16
CA LEU A 466 -8.46 12.02 -9.65
C LEU A 466 -8.97 12.90 -10.82
N SER A 467 -8.16 13.75 -11.40
CA SER A 467 -8.53 14.67 -12.49
C SER A 467 -9.12 13.95 -13.72
N THR A 468 -8.66 12.72 -13.98
CA THR A 468 -9.13 11.88 -15.10
C THR A 468 -10.25 10.92 -14.73
N LYS A 469 -10.71 10.92 -13.46
CA LYS A 469 -11.73 9.98 -13.00
C LYS A 469 -13.12 10.44 -13.46
N LYS A 470 -13.85 9.53 -14.12
CA LYS A 470 -15.24 9.77 -14.56
C LYS A 470 -16.14 10.12 -13.37
N GLY A 471 -16.92 11.18 -13.50
CA GLY A 471 -17.78 11.75 -12.47
C GLY A 471 -17.22 13.02 -11.80
N PHE A 472 -16.00 13.43 -12.17
CA PHE A 472 -15.37 14.66 -11.70
C PHE A 472 -15.06 15.67 -12.80
N GLU A 473 -15.60 15.49 -13.95
CA GLU A 473 -15.31 16.28 -15.16
C GLU A 473 -15.31 17.79 -14.90
N GLY A 474 -14.17 18.43 -15.19
CA GLY A 474 -13.98 19.88 -15.03
C GLY A 474 -13.63 20.34 -13.61
N ARG A 475 -13.44 19.44 -12.65
CA ARG A 475 -13.05 19.77 -11.26
C ARG A 475 -11.75 19.04 -10.87
N ASN A 476 -10.96 19.68 -9.99
CA ASN A 476 -9.68 19.17 -9.54
C ASN A 476 -9.82 18.49 -8.18
N TYR A 477 -9.84 17.16 -8.19
CA TYR A 477 -9.92 16.35 -6.98
C TYR A 477 -8.67 15.50 -6.77
N ILE A 478 -8.28 15.37 -5.51
CA ILE A 478 -7.28 14.41 -5.04
C ILE A 478 -7.90 13.52 -3.97
N ARG A 479 -7.39 12.29 -3.85
CA ARG A 479 -7.71 11.41 -2.72
C ARG A 479 -6.43 11.13 -1.95
N ILE A 480 -6.49 11.32 -0.65
CA ILE A 480 -5.37 11.09 0.27
C ILE A 480 -5.78 10.08 1.34
N ALA A 481 -4.94 9.08 1.56
CA ALA A 481 -5.12 8.13 2.66
C ALA A 481 -4.91 8.83 4.00
N ILE A 482 -5.53 8.32 5.06
CA ILE A 482 -5.22 8.72 6.43
C ILE A 482 -4.16 7.75 6.95
N ARG A 483 -2.98 8.29 7.29
CA ARG A 483 -1.85 7.55 7.83
C ARG A 483 -1.68 7.84 9.32
N ASP A 484 -0.53 7.52 9.88
CA ASP A 484 -0.21 7.92 11.25
C ASP A 484 0.04 9.44 11.36
N GLU A 485 0.00 9.94 12.60
CA GLU A 485 0.17 11.36 12.93
C GLU A 485 1.40 11.98 12.25
N LYS A 486 2.56 11.33 12.35
CA LYS A 486 3.83 11.83 11.81
C LYS A 486 3.80 11.99 10.29
N ASP A 487 3.24 11.02 9.58
CA ASP A 487 3.15 11.08 8.12
C ASP A 487 2.09 12.09 7.67
N ASN A 488 0.96 12.17 8.39
CA ASN A 488 -0.10 13.16 8.14
C ASN A 488 0.42 14.59 8.33
N GLU A 489 1.19 14.87 9.39
CA GLU A 489 1.84 16.17 9.61
C GLU A 489 2.76 16.57 8.46
N LYS A 490 3.56 15.63 7.93
CA LYS A 490 4.44 15.89 6.78
C LYS A 490 3.65 16.28 5.54
N LEU A 491 2.55 15.56 5.25
CA LEU A 491 1.69 15.90 4.11
C LEU A 491 1.06 17.29 4.29
N VAL A 492 0.52 17.59 5.47
CA VAL A 492 -0.09 18.92 5.76
C VAL A 492 0.95 20.03 5.57
N ALA A 493 2.17 19.84 6.06
CA ALA A 493 3.25 20.82 5.90
C ALA A 493 3.61 21.04 4.41
N ALA A 494 3.71 19.96 3.64
CA ALA A 494 3.98 20.05 2.20
C ALA A 494 2.84 20.73 1.44
N LEU A 495 1.58 20.41 1.76
CA LEU A 495 0.40 21.05 1.16
C LEU A 495 0.35 22.55 1.50
N LYS A 496 0.59 22.93 2.76
CA LYS A 496 0.66 24.35 3.16
C LYS A 496 1.75 25.11 2.38
N LYS A 497 2.91 24.50 2.17
CA LYS A 497 4.01 25.10 1.39
C LYS A 497 3.64 25.34 -0.08
N LYS A 498 2.81 24.47 -0.66
CA LYS A 498 2.48 24.51 -2.11
C LYS A 498 1.20 25.29 -2.42
N LEU A 499 0.24 25.33 -1.51
CA LEU A 499 -1.10 25.91 -1.76
C LEU A 499 -1.34 27.24 -1.03
N ASN A 500 -0.61 27.57 0.04
CA ASN A 500 -0.73 28.84 0.77
C ASN A 500 0.24 29.90 0.22
#